data_3012f38fd036e784255fd09641443754
#
_entry.id   3012f38fd036e784255fd09641443754
#
_cell.length_a   1.000
_cell.length_b   1.000
_cell.length_c   1.000
_cell.angle_alpha   90.00
_cell.angle_beta   90.00
_cell.angle_gamma   90.00
#
_symmetry.space_group_name_H-M   'P 1'
#
loop_
_entity.id
_entity.type
_entity.pdbx_description
1 polymer ?
#
loop_
_entity_poly.entity_id
_entity_poly.type
_entity_poly.pdbx_seq_one_letter_code
_entity_poly.pdbx_strand_id
1 'polypeptide(L)'
;MSEDLKSIYDDSLSKVEGLSWLPWVGKNYSQAACKILVVAESHYTHGDRPDSVEQSKSQMLDDVFLTREVVLESPVGRLWQNNMFDNLHRVLVGTNDFEPSGLWDNIAFYNHVQRPMDYNGSYKERPYSVDFIKGWDVFLDVVNILRPDLCIYVGLTASNTFNQAMESRGVSHSKVEWVGESQGGYPRRMSVSLGDFKLPILAVKHTSKYFVVNFWRSFLFRNAANAMRYLALASGVGEVGL
;
A
#
# COMPACT_ATOMS: atom_id res chain seq x y z
N MET A 1 -5.91 21.87 -8.94
CA MET A 1 -5.56 20.42 -8.91
C MET A 1 -4.36 20.12 -8.01
N SER A 2 -3.34 20.97 -7.90
CA SER A 2 -2.15 20.64 -7.10
C SER A 2 -2.24 20.92 -5.60
N GLU A 3 -3.06 21.85 -5.13
CA GLU A 3 -3.14 22.15 -3.69
C GLU A 3 -3.90 21.10 -2.88
N ASP A 4 -4.94 20.52 -3.45
CA ASP A 4 -5.74 19.45 -2.80
C ASP A 4 -4.97 18.12 -2.65
N LEU A 5 -3.87 17.98 -3.39
CA LEU A 5 -3.01 16.77 -3.33
C LEU A 5 -1.87 16.90 -2.32
N LYS A 6 -1.63 18.08 -1.75
CA LYS A 6 -0.52 18.30 -0.82
C LYS A 6 -0.85 17.79 0.59
N SER A 7 0.17 17.33 1.28
CA SER A 7 0.10 16.91 2.68
C SER A 7 1.16 17.65 3.51
N ILE A 8 0.94 17.71 4.81
CA ILE A 8 1.90 18.30 5.77
C ILE A 8 3.22 17.51 5.85
N TYR A 9 3.27 16.31 5.27
CA TYR A 9 4.45 15.43 5.26
C TYR A 9 5.33 15.62 4.03
N ASP A 10 4.92 16.41 3.03
CA ASP A 10 5.57 16.47 1.72
C ASP A 10 7.01 16.98 1.79
N ASP A 11 7.28 17.98 2.62
CA ASP A 11 8.64 18.50 2.81
C ASP A 11 9.62 17.46 3.36
N SER A 12 9.13 16.50 4.13
CA SER A 12 9.93 15.41 4.66
C SER A 12 9.99 14.22 3.68
N LEU A 13 8.87 13.89 3.06
CA LEU A 13 8.78 12.77 2.11
C LEU A 13 9.59 13.03 0.85
N SER A 14 9.63 14.28 0.33
CA SER A 14 10.41 14.64 -0.85
C SER A 14 11.93 14.50 -0.68
N LYS A 15 12.41 14.34 0.55
CA LYS A 15 13.82 14.11 0.87
C LYS A 15 14.18 12.63 1.01
N VAL A 16 13.21 11.73 0.91
CA VAL A 16 13.45 10.29 1.01
C VAL A 16 14.12 9.83 -0.28
N GLU A 17 15.35 9.32 -0.13
CA GLU A 17 16.11 8.79 -1.25
C GLU A 17 15.40 7.58 -1.88
N GLY A 18 15.25 7.59 -3.20
CA GLY A 18 14.59 6.51 -3.93
C GLY A 18 13.07 6.53 -3.92
N LEU A 19 12.43 7.49 -3.26
CA LEU A 19 10.98 7.70 -3.33
C LEU A 19 10.64 8.52 -4.59
N SER A 20 10.22 7.84 -5.65
CA SER A 20 9.88 8.49 -6.94
C SER A 20 8.52 9.20 -6.88
N TRP A 21 7.57 8.65 -6.14
CA TRP A 21 6.20 9.16 -6.08
C TRP A 21 5.76 9.37 -4.63
N LEU A 22 5.32 10.59 -4.35
CA LEU A 22 4.83 10.93 -3.01
C LEU A 22 3.63 10.05 -2.63
N PRO A 23 3.61 9.46 -1.42
CA PRO A 23 2.48 8.72 -0.91
C PRO A 23 1.21 9.56 -0.89
N TRP A 24 0.07 8.94 -1.12
CA TRP A 24 -1.20 9.48 -0.68
C TRP A 24 -1.22 9.54 0.84
N VAL A 25 -1.55 10.68 1.40
CA VAL A 25 -1.76 10.84 2.84
C VAL A 25 -3.09 11.55 3.03
N GLY A 26 -4.07 10.82 3.52
CA GLY A 26 -5.42 11.35 3.71
C GLY A 26 -5.44 12.57 4.64
N LYS A 27 -6.33 13.51 4.40
CA LYS A 27 -6.38 14.80 5.13
C LYS A 27 -6.57 14.64 6.63
N ASN A 28 -7.18 13.55 7.08
CA ASN A 28 -7.40 13.24 8.50
C ASN A 28 -6.31 12.34 9.10
N TYR A 29 -5.35 11.83 8.27
CA TYR A 29 -4.37 10.84 8.70
C TYR A 29 -3.58 11.26 9.94
N SER A 30 -3.14 12.52 10.01
CA SER A 30 -2.33 13.02 11.13
C SER A 30 -3.06 12.95 12.48
N GLN A 31 -4.39 13.04 12.46
CA GLN A 31 -5.27 13.03 13.64
C GLN A 31 -6.06 11.71 13.80
N ALA A 32 -5.81 10.73 12.93
CA ALA A 32 -6.48 9.45 12.96
C ALA A 32 -6.25 8.74 14.28
N ALA A 33 -7.31 8.19 14.89
CA ALA A 33 -7.20 7.41 16.13
C ALA A 33 -6.38 6.13 15.94
N CYS A 34 -6.24 5.64 14.70
CA CYS A 34 -5.36 4.57 14.30
C CYS A 34 -4.79 4.93 12.92
N LYS A 35 -3.51 5.24 12.86
CA LYS A 35 -2.81 5.58 11.62
C LYS A 35 -2.48 4.31 10.84
N ILE A 36 -3.08 4.13 9.70
CA ILE A 36 -2.90 2.93 8.88
C ILE A 36 -2.20 3.29 7.58
N LEU A 37 -1.08 2.63 7.32
CA LEU A 37 -0.38 2.69 6.05
C LEU A 37 -0.71 1.45 5.22
N VAL A 38 -1.22 1.65 4.03
CA VAL A 38 -1.41 0.59 3.04
C VAL A 38 -0.29 0.66 2.01
N VAL A 39 0.42 -0.44 1.81
CA VAL A 39 1.51 -0.53 0.83
C VAL A 39 1.12 -1.54 -0.24
N ALA A 40 1.01 -1.10 -1.50
CA ALA A 40 0.78 -1.95 -2.65
C ALA A 40 2.11 -2.30 -3.36
N GLU A 41 2.05 -3.01 -4.48
CA GLU A 41 3.28 -3.54 -5.10
C GLU A 41 3.94 -2.52 -6.03
N SER A 42 3.27 -2.06 -7.09
CA SER A 42 3.91 -1.29 -8.16
C SER A 42 2.93 -0.56 -9.08
N HIS A 43 3.41 0.48 -9.75
CA HIS A 43 2.74 1.12 -10.88
C HIS A 43 3.21 0.48 -12.20
N TYR A 44 2.31 0.44 -13.18
CA TYR A 44 2.56 -0.12 -14.52
C TYR A 44 2.39 0.94 -15.59
N THR A 45 3.25 0.86 -16.62
CA THR A 45 3.14 1.70 -17.82
C THR A 45 1.85 1.40 -18.58
N HIS A 46 1.49 2.32 -19.44
CA HIS A 46 0.43 2.17 -20.43
C HIS A 46 1.04 2.25 -21.82
N GLY A 47 0.76 1.28 -22.68
CA GLY A 47 1.25 1.27 -24.04
C GLY A 47 1.11 -0.10 -24.69
N ASP A 48 0.89 -0.09 -26.00
CA ASP A 48 0.76 -1.29 -26.83
C ASP A 48 2.02 -1.55 -27.68
N ARG A 49 2.94 -0.58 -27.71
CA ARG A 49 4.19 -0.62 -28.48
C ARG A 49 5.37 -0.18 -27.61
N PRO A 50 6.61 -0.64 -27.91
CA PRO A 50 7.80 -0.27 -27.13
C PRO A 50 7.98 1.24 -26.95
N ASP A 51 7.83 2.04 -28.00
CA ASP A 51 7.99 3.49 -27.93
C ASP A 51 6.97 4.15 -26.99
N SER A 52 5.71 3.66 -26.99
CA SER A 52 4.67 4.16 -26.08
C SER A 52 4.91 3.74 -24.64
N VAL A 53 5.51 2.59 -24.40
CA VAL A 53 5.94 2.14 -23.06
C VAL A 53 7.06 3.04 -22.53
N GLU A 54 8.08 3.34 -23.31
CA GLU A 54 9.18 4.23 -22.88
C GLU A 54 8.69 5.66 -22.63
N GLN A 55 7.80 6.18 -23.48
CA GLN A 55 7.17 7.47 -23.24
C GLN A 55 6.35 7.47 -21.92
N SER A 56 5.60 6.41 -21.68
CA SER A 56 4.85 6.24 -20.43
C SER A 56 5.75 6.20 -19.21
N LYS A 57 6.90 5.50 -19.29
CA LYS A 57 7.91 5.49 -18.21
C LYS A 57 8.40 6.90 -17.87
N SER A 58 8.79 7.66 -18.91
CA SER A 58 9.28 9.03 -18.71
C SER A 58 8.20 9.90 -18.04
N GLN A 59 6.99 9.88 -18.55
CA GLN A 59 5.88 10.63 -17.98
C GLN A 59 5.60 10.25 -16.52
N MET A 60 5.64 8.95 -16.20
CA MET A 60 5.45 8.48 -14.82
C MET A 60 6.55 8.95 -13.88
N LEU A 61 7.81 9.03 -14.34
CA LEU A 61 8.94 9.47 -13.51
C LEU A 61 8.97 10.99 -13.33
N ASP A 62 8.44 11.74 -14.29
CA ASP A 62 8.33 13.20 -14.22
C ASP A 62 7.19 13.66 -13.29
N ASP A 63 6.25 12.77 -12.96
CA ASP A 63 5.08 13.09 -12.14
C ASP A 63 5.24 12.59 -10.69
N VAL A 64 5.73 13.43 -9.81
CA VAL A 64 5.91 13.11 -8.38
C VAL A 64 4.58 12.82 -7.65
N PHE A 65 3.43 13.22 -8.21
CA PHE A 65 2.10 13.02 -7.64
C PHE A 65 1.37 11.80 -8.21
N LEU A 66 1.97 11.02 -9.10
CA LEU A 66 1.34 9.89 -9.78
C LEU A 66 0.52 8.98 -8.83
N THR A 67 1.08 8.61 -7.68
CA THR A 67 0.34 7.77 -6.70
C THR A 67 -0.93 8.46 -6.22
N ARG A 68 -0.90 9.76 -5.99
CA ARG A 68 -2.03 10.55 -5.51
C ARG A 68 -3.09 10.74 -6.58
N GLU A 69 -2.66 10.97 -7.81
CA GLU A 69 -3.57 11.07 -8.97
C GLU A 69 -4.30 9.75 -9.19
N VAL A 70 -3.58 8.63 -9.17
CA VAL A 70 -4.20 7.30 -9.26
C VAL A 70 -5.23 7.06 -8.16
N VAL A 71 -4.93 7.46 -6.91
CA VAL A 71 -5.89 7.35 -5.81
C VAL A 71 -7.09 8.27 -6.01
N LEU A 72 -6.86 9.51 -6.41
CA LEU A 72 -7.92 10.48 -6.64
C LEU A 72 -8.85 10.06 -7.79
N GLU A 73 -8.29 9.57 -8.88
CA GLU A 73 -9.06 9.19 -10.07
C GLU A 73 -9.81 7.86 -9.90
N SER A 74 -9.13 6.83 -9.39
CA SER A 74 -9.69 5.49 -9.37
C SER A 74 -10.51 5.20 -8.10
N PRO A 75 -9.92 4.96 -6.92
CA PRO A 75 -10.72 4.54 -5.77
C PRO A 75 -11.57 5.67 -5.17
N VAL A 76 -11.16 6.92 -5.26
CA VAL A 76 -11.91 8.06 -4.71
C VAL A 76 -12.92 8.57 -5.74
N GLY A 77 -12.45 8.98 -6.90
CA GLY A 77 -13.28 9.60 -7.95
C GLY A 77 -14.08 8.62 -8.79
N ARG A 78 -13.74 7.32 -8.75
CA ARG A 78 -14.39 6.24 -9.54
C ARG A 78 -14.46 6.54 -11.05
N LEU A 79 -13.47 7.30 -11.57
CA LEU A 79 -13.41 7.64 -13.00
C LEU A 79 -13.09 6.41 -13.86
N TRP A 80 -12.36 5.45 -13.28
CA TRP A 80 -12.11 4.15 -13.91
C TRP A 80 -12.05 3.03 -12.87
N GLN A 81 -12.48 1.84 -13.27
CA GLN A 81 -12.53 0.69 -12.37
C GLN A 81 -11.17 0.00 -12.26
N ASN A 82 -10.83 -0.41 -11.04
CA ASN A 82 -9.68 -1.22 -10.76
C ASN A 82 -10.01 -2.28 -9.70
N ASN A 83 -10.07 -3.54 -10.12
CA ASN A 83 -10.36 -4.66 -9.23
C ASN A 83 -9.44 -4.72 -8.00
N MET A 84 -8.23 -4.16 -8.10
CA MET A 84 -7.30 -4.09 -6.97
C MET A 84 -7.87 -3.20 -5.86
N PHE A 85 -8.36 -2.02 -6.20
CA PHE A 85 -8.97 -1.11 -5.23
C PHE A 85 -10.34 -1.60 -4.75
N ASP A 86 -11.16 -2.17 -5.63
CA ASP A 86 -12.45 -2.74 -5.24
C ASP A 86 -12.29 -3.86 -4.20
N ASN A 87 -11.33 -4.76 -4.40
CA ASN A 87 -11.03 -5.80 -3.43
C ASN A 87 -10.33 -5.25 -2.18
N LEU A 88 -9.51 -4.19 -2.31
CA LEU A 88 -8.94 -3.49 -1.18
C LEU A 88 -10.03 -2.91 -0.27
N HIS A 89 -11.01 -2.23 -0.84
CA HIS A 89 -12.17 -1.73 -0.11
C HIS A 89 -12.90 -2.87 0.63
N ARG A 90 -13.24 -3.95 -0.08
CA ARG A 90 -13.93 -5.09 0.53
C ARG A 90 -13.13 -5.73 1.66
N VAL A 91 -11.81 -5.84 1.54
CA VAL A 91 -10.99 -6.46 2.59
C VAL A 91 -10.81 -5.53 3.79
N LEU A 92 -10.70 -4.22 3.58
CA LEU A 92 -10.53 -3.24 4.65
C LEU A 92 -11.85 -2.88 5.33
N VAL A 93 -12.87 -2.56 4.54
CA VAL A 93 -14.14 -1.99 5.04
C VAL A 93 -15.27 -3.03 5.06
N GLY A 94 -15.20 -4.07 4.23
CA GLY A 94 -16.20 -5.15 4.14
C GLY A 94 -17.13 -5.02 2.94
N THR A 95 -17.15 -3.89 2.29
CA THR A 95 -17.99 -3.59 1.13
C THR A 95 -17.24 -2.73 0.13
N ASN A 96 -17.76 -2.61 -1.08
CA ASN A 96 -17.37 -1.59 -2.05
C ASN A 96 -18.48 -0.53 -2.25
N ASP A 97 -19.58 -0.70 -1.52
CA ASP A 97 -20.72 0.22 -1.52
C ASP A 97 -20.64 1.14 -0.29
N PHE A 98 -19.85 2.20 -0.42
CA PHE A 98 -19.67 3.26 0.57
C PHE A 98 -19.06 4.49 -0.09
N GLU A 99 -19.02 5.63 0.62
CA GLU A 99 -18.34 6.83 0.15
C GLU A 99 -16.83 6.70 0.34
N PRO A 100 -16.02 6.56 -0.74
CA PRO A 100 -14.60 6.24 -0.61
C PRO A 100 -13.78 7.26 0.18
N SER A 101 -14.16 8.53 0.18
CA SER A 101 -13.48 9.58 0.96
C SER A 101 -13.41 9.23 2.45
N GLY A 102 -14.44 8.55 3.00
CA GLY A 102 -14.43 8.09 4.38
C GLY A 102 -13.25 7.18 4.72
N LEU A 103 -12.81 6.33 3.79
CA LEU A 103 -11.61 5.51 3.94
C LEU A 103 -10.34 6.30 3.60
N TRP A 104 -10.28 6.87 2.40
CA TRP A 104 -9.07 7.45 1.84
C TRP A 104 -8.61 8.72 2.56
N ASP A 105 -9.50 9.45 3.18
CA ASP A 105 -9.15 10.59 4.05
C ASP A 105 -8.43 10.16 5.35
N ASN A 106 -8.53 8.91 5.77
CA ASN A 106 -8.04 8.41 7.05
C ASN A 106 -6.83 7.46 6.95
N ILE A 107 -6.38 7.13 5.75
CA ILE A 107 -5.22 6.25 5.53
C ILE A 107 -4.11 6.94 4.74
N ALA A 108 -2.90 6.37 4.81
CA ALA A 108 -1.85 6.62 3.85
C ALA A 108 -1.69 5.42 2.92
N PHE A 109 -1.26 5.68 1.67
CA PHE A 109 -1.08 4.64 0.66
C PHE A 109 0.09 4.98 -0.27
N TYR A 110 0.91 3.98 -0.61
CA TYR A 110 1.88 4.08 -1.70
C TYR A 110 2.26 2.70 -2.26
N ASN A 111 3.00 2.68 -3.36
CA ASN A 111 3.54 1.46 -3.95
C ASN A 111 4.98 1.22 -3.48
N HIS A 112 5.31 -0.01 -3.15
CA HIS A 112 6.62 -0.41 -2.63
C HIS A 112 7.74 -0.27 -3.67
N VAL A 113 7.48 -0.72 -4.91
CA VAL A 113 8.43 -0.60 -6.03
C VAL A 113 8.34 0.81 -6.61
N GLN A 114 9.44 1.53 -6.55
CA GLN A 114 9.53 2.95 -6.89
C GLN A 114 10.08 3.19 -8.31
N ARG A 115 9.82 2.26 -9.22
CA ARG A 115 10.06 2.44 -10.66
C ARG A 115 8.86 1.99 -11.47
N PRO A 116 8.66 2.55 -12.68
CA PRO A 116 7.63 2.04 -13.58
C PRO A 116 7.90 0.58 -13.95
N MET A 117 6.83 -0.22 -13.96
CA MET A 117 6.86 -1.61 -14.41
C MET A 117 6.28 -1.71 -15.80
N ASP A 118 6.88 -2.49 -16.69
CA ASP A 118 6.42 -2.60 -18.06
C ASP A 118 5.08 -3.36 -18.17
N TYR A 119 4.16 -2.75 -18.89
CA TYR A 119 2.95 -3.39 -19.35
C TYR A 119 2.60 -2.94 -20.76
N ASN A 120 2.47 -3.88 -21.68
CA ASN A 120 2.17 -3.62 -23.10
C ASN A 120 0.93 -4.38 -23.61
N GLY A 121 -0.01 -4.71 -22.71
CA GLY A 121 -1.22 -5.45 -23.04
C GLY A 121 -1.05 -6.98 -23.05
N SER A 122 0.06 -7.50 -23.54
CA SER A 122 0.37 -8.94 -23.58
C SER A 122 1.40 -9.38 -22.55
N TYR A 123 2.36 -8.51 -22.22
CA TYR A 123 3.40 -8.74 -21.23
C TYR A 123 3.21 -7.83 -20.03
N LYS A 124 3.31 -8.40 -18.84
CA LYS A 124 3.33 -7.70 -17.57
C LYS A 124 4.59 -8.07 -16.81
N GLU A 125 5.50 -7.11 -16.69
CA GLU A 125 6.74 -7.26 -15.93
C GLU A 125 6.44 -7.66 -14.47
N ARG A 126 7.34 -8.40 -13.85
CA ARG A 126 7.30 -8.72 -12.43
C ARG A 126 8.48 -8.06 -11.74
N PRO A 127 8.30 -7.50 -10.54
CA PRO A 127 9.41 -6.97 -9.78
C PRO A 127 10.45 -8.04 -9.48
N TYR A 128 11.72 -7.65 -9.55
CA TYR A 128 12.84 -8.49 -9.13
C TYR A 128 13.10 -8.34 -7.62
N SER A 129 13.88 -9.25 -7.05
CA SER A 129 14.25 -9.18 -5.63
C SER A 129 14.93 -7.87 -5.26
N VAL A 130 15.73 -7.29 -6.17
CA VAL A 130 16.40 -6.00 -5.97
C VAL A 130 15.41 -4.84 -5.86
N ASP A 131 14.30 -4.88 -6.59
CA ASP A 131 13.24 -3.86 -6.50
C ASP A 131 12.59 -3.88 -5.11
N PHE A 132 12.34 -5.08 -4.59
CA PHE A 132 11.79 -5.24 -3.25
C PHE A 132 12.77 -4.83 -2.15
N ILE A 133 14.07 -5.14 -2.30
CA ILE A 133 15.10 -4.72 -1.32
C ILE A 133 15.17 -3.20 -1.27
N LYS A 134 15.28 -2.53 -2.42
CA LYS A 134 15.24 -1.05 -2.49
C LYS A 134 13.94 -0.46 -1.93
N GLY A 135 12.82 -1.10 -2.22
CA GLY A 135 11.52 -0.68 -1.68
C GLY A 135 11.47 -0.75 -0.16
N TRP A 136 12.15 -1.71 0.48
CA TRP A 136 12.25 -1.76 1.94
C TRP A 136 13.09 -0.61 2.52
N ASP A 137 14.12 -0.14 1.81
CA ASP A 137 14.88 1.05 2.22
C ASP A 137 13.96 2.27 2.26
N VAL A 138 13.23 2.53 1.17
CA VAL A 138 12.22 3.61 1.10
C VAL A 138 11.14 3.43 2.16
N PHE A 139 10.66 2.20 2.38
CA PHE A 139 9.66 1.90 3.40
C PHE A 139 10.07 2.35 4.80
N LEU A 140 11.31 2.08 5.20
CA LEU A 140 11.80 2.47 6.53
C LEU A 140 11.77 3.99 6.74
N ASP A 141 12.15 4.75 5.73
CA ASP A 141 12.13 6.22 5.80
C ASP A 141 10.69 6.76 5.78
N VAL A 142 9.83 6.22 4.94
CA VAL A 142 8.40 6.59 4.89
C VAL A 142 7.71 6.31 6.21
N VAL A 143 7.90 5.15 6.82
CA VAL A 143 7.26 4.83 8.11
C VAL A 143 7.84 5.64 9.27
N ASN A 144 9.10 6.03 9.19
CA ASN A 144 9.71 6.92 10.19
C ASN A 144 9.10 8.33 10.14
N ILE A 145 8.68 8.79 8.96
CA ILE A 145 8.01 10.09 8.76
C ILE A 145 6.53 10.00 9.14
N LEU A 146 5.81 9.00 8.62
CA LEU A 146 4.37 8.89 8.77
C LEU A 146 3.94 8.33 10.14
N ARG A 147 4.79 7.56 10.82
CA ARG A 147 4.52 6.91 12.12
C ARG A 147 3.18 6.17 12.16
N PRO A 148 2.93 5.21 11.28
CA PRO A 148 1.69 4.44 11.28
C PRO A 148 1.64 3.46 12.47
N ASP A 149 0.44 3.23 13.02
CA ASP A 149 0.20 2.23 14.07
C ASP A 149 0.12 0.81 13.49
N LEU A 150 -0.23 0.70 12.21
CA LEU A 150 -0.34 -0.56 11.46
C LEU A 150 0.04 -0.35 10.01
N CYS A 151 0.81 -1.29 9.45
CA CYS A 151 0.99 -1.41 8.00
C CYS A 151 0.23 -2.63 7.47
N ILE A 152 -0.61 -2.41 6.44
CA ILE A 152 -1.24 -3.48 5.66
C ILE A 152 -0.54 -3.56 4.32
N TYR A 153 0.19 -4.65 4.09
CA TYR A 153 0.96 -4.88 2.88
C TYR A 153 0.17 -5.73 1.88
N VAL A 154 -0.10 -5.17 0.71
CA VAL A 154 -0.89 -5.77 -0.36
C VAL A 154 0.02 -6.39 -1.42
N GLY A 155 0.44 -7.61 -1.16
CA GLY A 155 1.38 -8.39 -1.95
C GLY A 155 2.25 -9.25 -1.03
N LEU A 156 2.46 -10.50 -1.35
CA LEU A 156 3.23 -11.41 -0.49
C LEU A 156 4.71 -11.48 -0.88
N THR A 157 5.05 -11.13 -2.12
CA THR A 157 6.39 -11.35 -2.69
C THR A 157 7.47 -10.55 -1.98
N ALA A 158 7.20 -9.29 -1.67
CA ALA A 158 8.17 -8.43 -0.99
C ALA A 158 8.61 -8.97 0.37
N SER A 159 7.74 -9.67 1.10
CA SER A 159 8.11 -10.24 2.39
C SER A 159 9.17 -11.35 2.31
N ASN A 160 9.45 -11.90 1.12
CA ASN A 160 10.54 -12.85 0.93
C ASN A 160 11.92 -12.19 1.09
N THR A 161 12.03 -10.90 0.86
CA THR A 161 13.27 -10.11 1.01
C THR A 161 13.32 -9.32 2.31
N PHE A 162 12.26 -9.34 3.12
CA PHE A 162 12.12 -8.52 4.31
C PHE A 162 13.27 -8.73 5.31
N ASN A 163 13.54 -9.96 5.74
CA ASN A 163 14.59 -10.23 6.72
C ASN A 163 15.96 -9.75 6.22
N GLN A 164 16.30 -10.08 4.96
CA GLN A 164 17.57 -9.63 4.35
C GLN A 164 17.68 -8.11 4.32
N ALA A 165 16.64 -7.40 3.95
CA ALA A 165 16.63 -5.94 3.90
C ALA A 165 16.79 -5.33 5.31
N MET A 166 16.09 -5.85 6.30
CA MET A 166 16.19 -5.36 7.68
C MET A 166 17.59 -5.64 8.29
N GLU A 167 18.13 -6.83 8.05
CA GLU A 167 19.48 -7.21 8.49
C GLU A 167 20.55 -6.32 7.86
N SER A 168 20.45 -6.06 6.54
CA SER A 168 21.41 -5.20 5.83
C SER A 168 21.42 -3.75 6.33
N ARG A 169 20.29 -3.28 6.87
CA ARG A 169 20.14 -1.93 7.47
C ARG A 169 20.37 -1.90 8.98
N GLY A 170 20.63 -3.04 9.60
CA GLY A 170 20.79 -3.14 11.05
C GLY A 170 19.51 -2.79 11.83
N VAL A 171 18.33 -2.96 11.20
CA VAL A 171 17.03 -2.61 11.80
C VAL A 171 16.51 -3.80 12.61
N SER A 172 16.13 -3.54 13.85
CA SER A 172 15.48 -4.55 14.70
C SER A 172 14.11 -4.93 14.12
N HIS A 173 13.89 -6.22 13.96
CA HIS A 173 12.68 -6.73 13.32
C HIS A 173 12.30 -8.12 13.85
N SER A 174 11.03 -8.52 13.64
CA SER A 174 10.64 -9.92 13.80
C SER A 174 10.94 -10.69 12.50
N LYS A 175 11.16 -12.00 12.61
CA LYS A 175 11.13 -12.86 11.42
C LYS A 175 9.74 -12.85 10.79
N VAL A 176 9.69 -13.08 9.47
CA VAL A 176 8.41 -13.26 8.76
C VAL A 176 7.75 -14.55 9.24
N GLU A 177 6.57 -14.43 9.79
CA GLU A 177 5.72 -15.54 10.22
C GLU A 177 4.63 -15.82 9.20
N TRP A 178 4.49 -17.07 8.79
CA TRP A 178 3.43 -17.55 7.90
C TRP A 178 2.27 -18.05 8.77
N VAL A 179 1.07 -17.51 8.55
CA VAL A 179 -0.05 -17.66 9.46
C VAL A 179 -1.17 -18.46 8.84
N GLY A 180 -1.61 -19.52 9.54
CA GLY A 180 -2.82 -20.26 9.19
C GLY A 180 -2.73 -21.01 7.86
N GLU A 181 -3.85 -21.06 7.13
CA GLU A 181 -4.00 -21.79 5.88
C GLU A 181 -3.66 -20.93 4.66
N SER A 182 -3.45 -21.58 3.50
CA SER A 182 -3.20 -20.95 2.23
C SER A 182 -4.49 -20.76 1.43
N GLN A 183 -4.67 -19.51 0.92
CA GLN A 183 -5.67 -19.21 -0.11
C GLN A 183 -4.99 -18.47 -1.27
N GLY A 184 -4.24 -19.24 -2.08
CA GLY A 184 -3.37 -18.69 -3.11
C GLY A 184 -2.15 -17.93 -2.55
N GLY A 185 -1.74 -18.28 -1.33
CA GLY A 185 -0.65 -17.74 -0.53
C GLY A 185 -0.98 -17.80 0.96
N TYR A 186 0.04 -17.82 1.80
CA TYR A 186 -0.12 -17.75 3.25
C TYR A 186 -0.11 -16.30 3.72
N PRO A 187 -1.06 -15.87 4.58
CA PRO A 187 -0.96 -14.59 5.27
C PRO A 187 0.35 -14.50 6.05
N ARG A 188 0.91 -13.30 6.18
CA ARG A 188 2.19 -13.11 6.86
C ARG A 188 2.11 -12.00 7.90
N ARG A 189 2.81 -12.21 9.01
CA ARG A 189 3.04 -11.21 10.04
C ARG A 189 4.52 -10.94 10.16
N MET A 190 4.87 -9.67 10.35
CA MET A 190 6.22 -9.21 10.64
C MET A 190 6.15 -7.86 11.35
N SER A 191 7.24 -7.39 11.88
CA SER A 191 7.32 -6.06 12.51
C SER A 191 8.72 -5.48 12.39
N VAL A 192 8.80 -4.15 12.38
CA VAL A 192 10.05 -3.40 12.48
C VAL A 192 10.04 -2.55 13.75
N SER A 193 11.24 -2.29 14.30
CA SER A 193 11.43 -1.37 15.43
C SER A 193 12.42 -0.30 15.04
N LEU A 194 12.02 0.96 15.13
CA LEU A 194 12.79 2.16 14.81
C LEU A 194 12.88 3.02 16.07
N GLY A 195 13.92 2.79 16.87
CA GLY A 195 14.04 3.37 18.20
C GLY A 195 12.93 2.84 19.13
N ASP A 196 12.14 3.74 19.69
CA ASP A 196 10.97 3.45 20.53
C ASP A 196 9.71 3.09 19.76
N PHE A 197 9.72 3.25 18.46
CA PHE A 197 8.59 2.98 17.58
C PHE A 197 8.62 1.55 17.03
N LYS A 198 7.55 0.79 17.27
CA LYS A 198 7.37 -0.56 16.74
C LYS A 198 6.14 -0.60 15.83
N LEU A 199 6.36 -1.00 14.59
CA LEU A 199 5.32 -1.12 13.57
C LEU A 199 5.00 -2.58 13.29
N PRO A 200 3.79 -3.06 13.57
CA PRO A 200 3.27 -4.32 13.05
C PRO A 200 2.93 -4.21 11.57
N ILE A 201 3.26 -5.25 10.82
CA ILE A 201 3.00 -5.36 9.38
C ILE A 201 2.23 -6.65 9.12
N LEU A 202 1.07 -6.52 8.49
CA LEU A 202 0.22 -7.64 8.07
C LEU A 202 0.23 -7.71 6.55
N ALA A 203 0.79 -8.78 5.98
CA ALA A 203 0.82 -8.95 4.54
C ALA A 203 -0.31 -9.89 4.07
N VAL A 204 -1.09 -9.39 3.12
CA VAL A 204 -2.16 -10.11 2.43
C VAL A 204 -1.79 -10.32 0.97
N LYS A 205 -2.44 -11.29 0.30
CA LYS A 205 -2.28 -11.47 -1.14
C LYS A 205 -2.62 -10.17 -1.88
N HIS A 206 -1.98 -9.94 -3.02
CA HIS A 206 -2.32 -8.83 -3.91
C HIS A 206 -3.80 -8.88 -4.28
N THR A 207 -4.51 -7.77 -4.07
CA THR A 207 -5.97 -7.67 -4.15
C THR A 207 -6.53 -7.68 -5.58
N SER A 208 -5.74 -8.04 -6.60
CA SER A 208 -6.19 -8.14 -7.99
C SER A 208 -7.03 -9.42 -8.25
N LYS A 209 -6.61 -10.26 -9.20
CA LYS A 209 -7.35 -11.47 -9.60
C LYS A 209 -7.27 -12.58 -8.53
N TYR A 210 -8.35 -13.38 -8.43
CA TYR A 210 -8.45 -14.55 -7.55
C TYR A 210 -8.21 -14.22 -6.05
N PHE A 211 -8.69 -13.07 -5.61
CA PHE A 211 -8.61 -12.63 -4.22
C PHE A 211 -9.85 -13.08 -3.43
N VAL A 212 -9.66 -13.91 -2.41
CA VAL A 212 -10.75 -14.42 -1.56
C VAL A 212 -10.96 -13.47 -0.39
N VAL A 213 -11.82 -12.48 -0.58
CA VAL A 213 -12.04 -11.37 0.37
C VAL A 213 -12.25 -11.85 1.80
N ASN A 214 -13.20 -12.76 2.03
CA ASN A 214 -13.55 -13.20 3.39
C ASN A 214 -12.39 -13.85 4.14
N PHE A 215 -11.55 -14.63 3.43
CA PHE A 215 -10.37 -15.24 4.02
C PHE A 215 -9.36 -14.18 4.50
N TRP A 216 -9.01 -13.24 3.64
CA TRP A 216 -8.01 -12.20 3.92
C TRP A 216 -8.52 -11.18 4.93
N ARG A 217 -9.82 -10.83 4.86
CA ARG A 217 -10.47 -9.98 5.84
C ARG A 217 -10.48 -10.63 7.24
N SER A 218 -10.79 -11.93 7.34
CA SER A 218 -10.75 -12.67 8.61
C SER A 218 -9.34 -12.69 9.21
N PHE A 219 -8.29 -12.78 8.38
CA PHE A 219 -6.91 -12.66 8.84
C PHE A 219 -6.64 -11.26 9.44
N LEU A 220 -7.02 -10.19 8.73
CA LEU A 220 -6.84 -8.82 9.23
C LEU A 220 -7.60 -8.60 10.53
N PHE A 221 -8.85 -9.03 10.63
CA PHE A 221 -9.65 -8.90 11.86
C PHE A 221 -9.03 -9.65 13.05
N ARG A 222 -8.55 -10.88 12.85
CA ARG A 222 -7.91 -11.64 13.94
C ARG A 222 -6.63 -11.00 14.46
N ASN A 223 -5.94 -10.20 13.65
CA ASN A 223 -4.64 -9.62 14.00
C ASN A 223 -4.70 -8.11 14.29
N ALA A 224 -5.75 -7.40 13.84
CA ALA A 224 -5.88 -5.95 13.97
C ALA A 224 -7.35 -5.50 14.07
N ALA A 225 -8.15 -6.16 14.92
CA ALA A 225 -9.60 -5.92 15.02
C ALA A 225 -9.96 -4.44 15.23
N ASN A 226 -9.24 -3.74 16.11
CA ASN A 226 -9.51 -2.33 16.40
C ASN A 226 -9.27 -1.43 15.19
N ALA A 227 -8.18 -1.67 14.44
CA ALA A 227 -7.88 -0.95 13.21
C ALA A 227 -8.96 -1.20 12.14
N MET A 228 -9.41 -2.44 11.98
CA MET A 228 -10.44 -2.79 11.01
C MET A 228 -11.80 -2.18 11.36
N ARG A 229 -12.19 -2.16 12.66
CA ARG A 229 -13.41 -1.47 13.11
C ARG A 229 -13.31 0.04 12.92
N TYR A 230 -12.15 0.62 13.24
CA TYR A 230 -11.90 2.03 12.99
C TYR A 230 -12.12 2.40 11.52
N LEU A 231 -11.55 1.63 10.58
CA LEU A 231 -11.73 1.89 9.14
C LEU A 231 -13.19 1.80 8.71
N ALA A 232 -13.92 0.79 9.18
CA ALA A 232 -15.34 0.63 8.87
C ALA A 232 -16.17 1.83 9.38
N LEU A 233 -15.94 2.26 10.61
CA LEU A 233 -16.62 3.42 11.21
C LEU A 233 -16.27 4.72 10.47
N ALA A 234 -14.99 4.99 10.19
CA ALA A 234 -14.53 6.17 9.47
C ALA A 234 -15.12 6.24 8.06
N SER A 235 -15.38 5.07 7.45
CA SER A 235 -16.00 4.94 6.13
C SER A 235 -17.54 5.03 6.15
N GLY A 236 -18.17 5.27 7.32
CA GLY A 236 -19.62 5.30 7.44
C GLY A 236 -20.30 3.93 7.28
N VAL A 237 -19.51 2.85 7.21
CA VAL A 237 -20.02 1.47 7.21
C VAL A 237 -20.12 1.04 8.67
N GLY A 238 -21.34 0.82 9.16
CA GLY A 238 -21.57 0.35 10.52
C GLY A 238 -20.81 -0.93 10.85
N GLU A 239 -20.84 -1.40 12.12
CA GLU A 239 -20.17 -2.65 12.51
C GLU A 239 -20.63 -3.80 11.61
N VAL A 240 -19.89 -4.05 10.55
CA VAL A 240 -20.04 -5.23 9.70
C VAL A 240 -19.37 -6.37 10.46
N GLY A 241 -20.19 -7.20 11.14
CA GLY A 241 -19.73 -8.44 11.72
C GLY A 241 -19.01 -9.33 10.69
N LEU A 242 -18.11 -10.18 11.16
CA LEU A 242 -17.51 -11.25 10.36
C LEU A 242 -18.58 -12.21 9.84
#